data_01a9c7160636e1167d389952f135ab85
#
_entry.id   01a9c7160636e1167d389952f135ab85
#
_cell.length_a   1.000
_cell.length_b   1.000
_cell.length_c   1.000
_cell.angle_alpha   90.00
_cell.angle_beta   90.00
_cell.angle_gamma   90.00
#
_symmetry.space_group_name_H-M   'P 1'
#
loop_
_entity.id
_entity.type
_entity.pdbx_description
1 polymer ?
#
loop_
_entity_poly.entity_id
_entity_poly.type
_entity_poly.pdbx_seq_one_letter_code
_entity_poly.pdbx_strand_id
1 'polypeptide(L)'
;MNLAWLTLRHGEAVAARMALTGDRVMGPELYRLGIATEVVPDDLVLTRARALAASIASYAPEGVRGVKATMRGLRTLADAESYFRNGFDWHASQPGLGTARV
;
A
#
# COMPACT_ATOMS: atom_id res chain seq x y z
N MET A 1 14.36 7.26 -8.87
CA MET A 1 12.93 6.83 -8.68
C MET A 1 12.77 5.40 -9.12
N ASN A 2 12.05 4.60 -8.36
CA ASN A 2 11.78 3.20 -8.74
C ASN A 2 10.50 3.11 -9.55
N LEU A 3 10.63 3.05 -10.87
CA LEU A 3 9.50 3.04 -11.80
C LEU A 3 8.63 1.78 -11.65
N ALA A 4 9.24 0.62 -11.43
CA ALA A 4 8.50 -0.63 -11.27
C ALA A 4 7.59 -0.59 -10.03
N TRP A 5 8.13 -0.10 -8.92
CA TRP A 5 7.37 0.07 -7.68
C TRP A 5 6.22 1.07 -7.86
N LEU A 6 6.50 2.19 -8.51
CA LEU A 6 5.51 3.25 -8.73
C LEU A 6 4.36 2.75 -9.63
N THR A 7 4.70 2.05 -10.71
CA THR A 7 3.71 1.47 -11.63
C THR A 7 2.84 0.44 -10.92
N LEU A 8 3.46 -0.45 -10.17
CA LEU A 8 2.73 -1.53 -9.49
C LEU A 8 1.77 -1.02 -8.42
N ARG A 9 2.16 0.01 -7.68
CA ARG A 9 1.37 0.53 -6.56
C ARG A 9 0.37 1.62 -6.94
N HIS A 10 0.68 2.41 -7.95
CA HIS A 10 -0.10 3.63 -8.27
C HIS A 10 -0.61 3.66 -9.70
N GLY A 11 -0.31 2.66 -10.49
CA GLY A 11 -0.78 2.53 -11.86
C GLY A 11 0.12 3.21 -12.88
N GLU A 12 -0.09 2.83 -14.14
CA GLU A 12 0.71 3.27 -15.26
C GLU A 12 0.59 4.78 -15.52
N ALA A 13 -0.61 5.34 -15.38
CA ALA A 13 -0.83 6.77 -15.66
C ALA A 13 -0.04 7.66 -14.70
N VAL A 14 -0.04 7.35 -13.41
CA VAL A 14 0.74 8.10 -12.41
C VAL A 14 2.23 7.91 -12.65
N ALA A 15 2.66 6.68 -12.90
CA ALA A 15 4.06 6.36 -13.18
C ALA A 15 4.56 7.09 -14.43
N ALA A 16 3.78 7.08 -15.51
CA ALA A 16 4.11 7.76 -16.76
C ALA A 16 4.24 9.27 -16.57
N ARG A 17 3.29 9.88 -15.87
CA ARG A 17 3.35 11.31 -15.56
C ARG A 17 4.66 11.67 -14.86
N MET A 18 5.01 10.95 -13.81
CA MET A 18 6.20 11.28 -13.01
C MET A 18 7.51 10.96 -13.73
N ALA A 19 7.54 9.83 -14.45
CA ALA A 19 8.77 9.37 -15.10
C ALA A 19 9.05 10.04 -16.44
N LEU A 20 8.02 10.29 -17.24
CA LEU A 20 8.19 10.82 -18.60
C LEU A 20 8.25 12.34 -18.65
N THR A 21 7.50 13.03 -17.79
CA THR A 21 7.54 14.50 -17.77
C THR A 21 8.71 15.05 -16.98
N GLY A 22 9.23 14.29 -16.03
CA GLY A 22 10.26 14.77 -15.12
C GLY A 22 9.77 15.84 -14.14
N ASP A 23 8.45 16.03 -14.02
CA ASP A 23 7.85 17.04 -13.16
C ASP A 23 8.20 16.79 -11.70
N ARG A 24 8.49 17.89 -11.00
CA ARG A 24 8.66 17.87 -9.55
C ARG A 24 7.28 17.87 -8.90
N VAL A 25 6.89 16.76 -8.29
CA VAL A 25 5.59 16.60 -7.65
C VAL A 25 5.72 16.88 -6.15
N MET A 26 5.00 17.88 -5.67
CA MET A 26 5.04 18.32 -4.27
C MET A 26 3.96 17.61 -3.43
N GLY A 27 4.05 17.75 -2.10
CA GLY A 27 3.20 17.06 -1.15
C GLY A 27 1.71 17.08 -1.43
N PRO A 28 1.08 18.26 -1.66
CA PRO A 28 -0.37 18.33 -1.95
C PRO A 28 -0.78 17.52 -3.19
N GLU A 29 0.03 17.53 -4.24
CA GLU A 29 -0.24 16.74 -5.44
C GLU A 29 0.01 15.25 -5.23
N LEU A 30 1.05 14.90 -4.46
CA LEU A 30 1.28 13.50 -4.05
C LEU A 30 0.09 12.95 -3.25
N TYR A 31 -0.50 13.77 -2.40
CA TYR A 31 -1.71 13.41 -1.66
C TYR A 31 -2.90 13.20 -2.61
N ARG A 32 -3.10 14.12 -3.54
CA ARG A 32 -4.18 14.01 -4.53
C ARG A 32 -4.04 12.75 -5.40
N LEU A 33 -2.82 12.36 -5.75
CA LEU A 33 -2.53 11.16 -6.54
C LEU A 33 -2.61 9.85 -5.73
N GLY A 34 -2.79 9.93 -4.42
CA GLY A 34 -2.82 8.76 -3.55
C GLY A 34 -1.46 8.16 -3.21
N ILE A 35 -0.37 8.85 -3.55
CA ILE A 35 0.99 8.40 -3.23
C ILE A 35 1.32 8.70 -1.77
N ALA A 36 0.96 9.90 -1.31
CA ALA A 36 1.09 10.28 0.09
C ALA A 36 -0.25 10.09 0.81
N THR A 37 -0.22 9.55 2.01
CA THR A 37 -1.40 9.33 2.86
C THR A 37 -1.86 10.62 3.53
N GLU A 38 -0.90 11.46 3.90
CA GLU A 38 -1.14 12.75 4.57
C GLU A 38 -0.14 13.79 4.09
N VAL A 39 -0.51 15.07 4.21
CA VAL A 39 0.38 16.21 4.03
C VAL A 39 0.38 17.01 5.32
N VAL A 40 1.54 17.22 5.89
CA VAL A 40 1.74 17.97 7.12
C VAL A 40 2.91 18.94 6.96
N PRO A 41 3.05 19.98 7.80
CA PRO A 41 4.25 20.81 7.80
C PRO A 41 5.52 19.98 7.98
N ASP A 42 6.62 20.39 7.36
CA ASP A 42 7.87 19.63 7.33
C ASP A 42 8.39 19.25 8.73
N ASP A 43 8.25 20.13 9.70
CA ASP A 43 8.69 19.89 11.08
C ASP A 43 7.81 18.89 11.85
N LEU A 44 6.65 18.54 11.32
CA LEU A 44 5.71 17.60 11.94
C LEU A 44 5.70 16.21 11.29
N VAL A 45 6.44 16.00 10.22
CA VAL A 45 6.41 14.73 9.46
C VAL A 45 6.79 13.55 10.35
N LEU A 46 7.89 13.63 11.07
CA LEU A 46 8.36 12.54 11.92
C LEU A 46 7.38 12.27 13.09
N THR A 47 6.90 13.33 13.72
CA THR A 47 5.93 13.25 14.81
C THR A 47 4.65 12.54 14.34
N ARG A 48 4.14 12.94 13.18
CA ARG A 48 2.91 12.34 12.62
C ARG A 48 3.14 10.89 12.19
N ALA A 49 4.27 10.59 11.57
CA ALA A 49 4.62 9.23 11.16
C ALA A 49 4.69 8.29 12.38
N ARG A 50 5.31 8.74 13.47
CA ARG A 50 5.36 7.97 14.73
C ARG A 50 3.99 7.78 15.35
N ALA A 51 3.11 8.77 15.29
CA ALA A 51 1.74 8.65 15.80
C ALA A 51 0.95 7.61 15.00
N LEU A 52 1.06 7.60 13.68
CA LEU A 52 0.44 6.60 12.82
C LEU A 52 0.98 5.18 13.11
N ALA A 53 2.29 5.05 13.25
CA ALA A 53 2.92 3.78 13.57
C ALA A 53 2.44 3.25 14.93
N ALA A 54 2.36 4.11 15.94
CA ALA A 54 1.86 3.74 17.27
C ALA A 54 0.39 3.31 17.22
N SER A 55 -0.44 4.00 16.42
CA SER A 55 -1.84 3.63 16.21
C SER A 55 -1.95 2.22 15.60
N ILE A 56 -1.18 1.93 14.56
CA ILE A 56 -1.16 0.61 13.91
C ILE A 56 -0.67 -0.46 14.90
N ALA A 57 0.36 -0.14 15.67
CA ALA A 57 0.94 -1.06 16.66
C ALA A 57 -0.04 -1.40 17.80
N SER A 58 -1.07 -0.57 18.02
CA SER A 58 -2.10 -0.83 19.02
C SER A 58 -3.13 -1.87 18.58
N TYR A 59 -3.18 -2.20 17.31
CA TYR A 59 -4.12 -3.19 16.78
C TYR A 59 -3.61 -4.62 17.02
N ALA A 60 -4.53 -5.61 16.96
CA ALA A 60 -4.15 -7.01 17.07
C ALA A 60 -3.15 -7.40 15.96
N PRO A 61 -1.99 -8.00 16.29
CA PRO A 61 -0.98 -8.35 15.29
C PRO A 61 -1.49 -9.25 14.16
N GLU A 62 -2.38 -10.17 14.47
CA GLU A 62 -2.98 -11.08 13.49
C GLU A 62 -3.80 -10.32 12.45
N GLY A 63 -4.54 -9.31 12.89
CA GLY A 63 -5.32 -8.46 11.99
C GLY A 63 -4.43 -7.68 11.02
N VAL A 64 -3.36 -7.08 11.53
CA VAL A 64 -2.39 -6.35 10.71
C VAL A 64 -1.70 -7.28 9.70
N ARG A 65 -1.27 -8.46 10.15
CA ARG A 65 -0.65 -9.47 9.28
C ARG A 65 -1.62 -9.92 8.18
N GLY A 66 -2.88 -10.16 8.53
CA GLY A 66 -3.92 -10.56 7.58
C GLY A 66 -4.15 -9.51 6.50
N VAL A 67 -4.27 -8.25 6.89
CA VAL A 67 -4.43 -7.14 5.93
C VAL A 67 -3.23 -7.05 4.99
N LYS A 68 -2.02 -7.10 5.51
CA LYS A 68 -0.80 -7.04 4.70
C LYS A 68 -0.66 -8.23 3.76
N ALA A 69 -0.96 -9.43 4.22
CA ALA A 69 -0.91 -10.64 3.39
C ALA A 69 -1.93 -10.56 2.24
N THR A 70 -3.16 -10.12 2.54
CA THR A 70 -4.21 -9.94 1.54
C THR A 70 -3.79 -8.93 0.48
N MET A 71 -3.33 -7.75 0.88
CA MET A 71 -2.89 -6.72 -0.06
C MET A 71 -1.74 -7.18 -0.96
N ARG A 72 -0.79 -7.94 -0.41
CA ARG A 72 0.33 -8.49 -1.19
C ARG A 72 -0.11 -9.54 -2.20
N GLY A 73 -1.15 -10.32 -1.89
CA GLY A 73 -1.66 -11.38 -2.75
C GLY A 73 -2.57 -10.87 -3.87
N LEU A 74 -3.30 -9.77 -3.65
CA LEU A 74 -4.24 -9.24 -4.62
C LEU A 74 -3.52 -8.47 -5.74
N ARG A 75 -3.34 -9.11 -6.89
CA ARG A 75 -2.65 -8.52 -8.05
C ARG A 75 -3.53 -8.37 -9.28
N THR A 76 -4.57 -9.19 -9.41
CA THR A 76 -5.44 -9.25 -10.56
C THR A 76 -6.90 -9.26 -10.14
N LEU A 77 -7.81 -9.06 -11.11
CA LEU A 77 -9.24 -9.21 -10.88
C LEU A 77 -9.60 -10.64 -10.45
N ALA A 78 -8.92 -11.65 -11.03
CA ALA A 78 -9.13 -13.04 -10.65
C ALA A 78 -8.76 -13.29 -9.18
N ASP A 79 -7.68 -12.67 -8.69
CA ASP A 79 -7.31 -12.74 -7.27
C ASP A 79 -8.40 -12.13 -6.39
N ALA A 80 -8.95 -10.99 -6.79
CA ALA A 80 -10.03 -10.34 -6.05
C ALA A 80 -11.29 -11.20 -6.01
N GLU A 81 -11.68 -11.79 -7.15
CA GLU A 81 -12.83 -12.70 -7.21
C GLU A 81 -12.62 -13.94 -6.34
N SER A 82 -11.42 -14.51 -6.37
CA SER A 82 -11.06 -15.65 -5.53
C SER A 82 -11.12 -15.28 -4.04
N TYR A 83 -10.63 -14.10 -3.68
CA TYR A 83 -10.72 -13.60 -2.31
C TYR A 83 -12.17 -13.47 -1.83
N PHE A 84 -13.05 -12.86 -2.64
CA PHE A 84 -14.46 -12.72 -2.28
C PHE A 84 -15.17 -14.06 -2.16
N ARG A 85 -14.77 -15.05 -2.96
CA ARG A 85 -15.37 -16.39 -2.93
C ARG A 85 -14.94 -17.19 -1.70
N ASN A 86 -13.68 -17.10 -1.31
CA ASN A 86 -13.06 -17.91 -0.26
C ASN A 86 -12.94 -17.19 1.09
N GLY A 87 -13.24 -15.90 1.14
CA GLY A 87 -13.16 -15.12 2.38
C GLY A 87 -11.76 -15.13 3.00
N PHE A 88 -11.72 -15.28 4.31
CA PHE A 88 -10.45 -15.25 5.05
C PHE A 88 -9.51 -16.42 4.73
N ASP A 89 -10.01 -17.49 4.15
CA ASP A 89 -9.18 -18.64 3.79
C ASP A 89 -8.39 -18.45 2.49
N TRP A 90 -8.67 -17.36 1.77
CA TRP A 90 -8.04 -17.10 0.48
C TRP A 90 -6.52 -17.07 0.54
N HIS A 91 -5.96 -16.35 1.51
CA HIS A 91 -4.50 -16.21 1.60
C HIS A 91 -3.82 -17.53 1.99
N ALA A 92 -4.49 -18.40 2.71
CA ALA A 92 -3.97 -19.73 3.03
C ALA A 92 -3.84 -20.62 1.79
N SER A 93 -4.64 -20.36 0.76
CA SER A 93 -4.60 -21.09 -0.52
C SER A 93 -3.53 -20.55 -1.48
N GLN A 94 -2.89 -19.42 -1.17
CA GLN A 94 -1.89 -18.78 -2.03
C GLN A 94 -0.48 -19.23 -1.66
N PRO A 95 0.34 -19.68 -2.63
CA PRO A 95 1.72 -20.05 -2.35
C PRO A 95 2.51 -18.88 -1.73
N GLY A 96 3.15 -19.13 -0.60
CA GLY A 96 3.99 -18.14 0.08
C GLY A 96 3.24 -17.12 0.92
N LEU A 97 1.90 -17.17 1.00
CA LEU A 97 1.10 -16.24 1.81
C LEU A 97 0.50 -16.89 3.07
N GLY A 98 0.39 -18.21 3.11
CA GLY A 98 -0.32 -18.92 4.18
C GLY A 98 0.20 -18.68 5.58
N THR A 99 1.47 -18.35 5.76
CA THR A 99 2.09 -18.07 7.06
C THR A 99 2.10 -16.61 7.44
N ALA A 100 1.72 -15.72 6.55
CA ALA A 100 1.55 -14.27 6.77
C ALA A 100 2.58 -13.62 7.71
N ARG A 101 3.85 -13.91 7.52
CA ARG A 101 4.94 -13.26 8.28
C ARG A 101 5.14 -11.83 7.77
N VAL A 102 5.18 -10.92 8.67
CA VAL A 102 5.40 -9.50 8.38
C VAL A 102 6.86 -9.23 8.17
#